data_da79f5734912856a863b5b4cbdd2c93b
#
_entry.id   da79f5734912856a863b5b4cbdd2c93b
#
_cell.length_a   1.000
_cell.length_b   1.000
_cell.length_c   1.000
_cell.angle_alpha   90.00
_cell.angle_beta   90.00
_cell.angle_gamma   90.00
#
_symmetry.space_group_name_H-M   'P 1'
#
loop_
_entity.id
_entity.type
_entity.pdbx_description
1 polymer ?
#
loop_
_entity_poly.entity_id
_entity_poly.type
_entity_poly.pdbx_seq_one_letter_code
_entity_poly.pdbx_strand_id
1 'polypeptide(L)'
;MSEIRIFYREDNRLKLSKDIDVLKRAPRENLLWIDLNDVPEEAESRLEQFLKIYIQEEEEMEEIEISSRYMETENSLVANSRFLLSNFEEEIVSFIVKDNTLVSVRSQELPSFNDTMRKLFASPRSYPTGYHVLTTLLETRVDYDADLIEDLTREITELSSHLR
;
A
#
# COMPACT_ATOMS: atom_id res chain seq x y z
N MET A 1 -8.58 8.90 -9.25
CA MET A 1 -9.95 8.41 -9.03
C MET A 1 -10.03 7.67 -7.70
N SER A 2 -11.01 8.03 -6.89
CA SER A 2 -11.16 7.46 -5.54
C SER A 2 -11.57 5.99 -5.58
N GLU A 3 -10.85 5.15 -4.87
CA GLU A 3 -11.15 3.73 -4.82
C GLU A 3 -10.74 3.09 -3.49
N ILE A 4 -11.65 2.27 -2.96
CA ILE A 4 -11.40 1.45 -1.79
C ILE A 4 -11.36 0.00 -2.24
N ARG A 5 -10.35 -0.75 -1.82
CA ARG A 5 -10.29 -2.18 -2.05
C ARG A 5 -10.10 -2.87 -0.71
N ILE A 6 -11.01 -3.80 -0.40
CA ILE A 6 -10.99 -4.55 0.85
C ILE A 6 -10.82 -6.02 0.51
N PHE A 7 -9.68 -6.57 0.90
CA PHE A 7 -9.35 -7.98 0.71
C PHE A 7 -9.63 -8.71 2.02
N TYR A 8 -10.49 -9.72 1.96
CA TYR A 8 -10.92 -10.45 3.15
C TYR A 8 -11.15 -11.91 2.82
N ARG A 9 -11.16 -12.74 3.85
CA ARG A 9 -11.43 -14.16 3.69
C ARG A 9 -12.86 -14.48 4.09
N GLU A 10 -13.51 -15.32 3.29
CA GLU A 10 -14.83 -15.83 3.55
C GLU A 10 -14.90 -17.25 2.99
N ASP A 11 -15.30 -18.22 3.81
CA ASP A 11 -15.34 -19.64 3.42
C ASP A 11 -13.98 -20.14 2.88
N ASN A 12 -12.90 -19.75 3.52
CA ASN A 12 -11.52 -20.07 3.13
C ASN A 12 -11.12 -19.55 1.75
N ARG A 13 -11.84 -18.58 1.21
CA ARG A 13 -11.52 -17.94 -0.06
C ARG A 13 -11.19 -16.48 0.16
N LEU A 14 -10.24 -16.00 -0.63
CA LEU A 14 -9.92 -14.59 -0.67
C LEU A 14 -10.93 -13.88 -1.56
N LYS A 15 -11.52 -12.81 -1.04
CA LYS A 15 -12.49 -11.98 -1.76
C LYS A 15 -12.06 -10.53 -1.76
N LEU A 16 -12.49 -9.80 -2.77
CA LEU A 16 -12.27 -8.37 -2.90
C LEU A 16 -13.61 -7.66 -2.93
N SER A 17 -13.78 -6.65 -2.08
CA SER A 17 -14.93 -5.75 -2.12
C SER A 17 -14.45 -4.32 -2.29
N LYS A 18 -15.19 -3.54 -3.06
CA LYS A 18 -14.96 -2.10 -3.20
C LYS A 18 -15.96 -1.28 -2.38
N ASP A 19 -16.77 -1.95 -1.58
CA ASP A 19 -17.79 -1.34 -0.75
C ASP A 19 -17.36 -1.40 0.71
N ILE A 20 -17.21 -0.22 1.32
CA ILE A 20 -16.81 -0.11 2.73
C ILE A 20 -17.81 -0.80 3.68
N ASP A 21 -19.04 -0.96 3.26
CA ASP A 21 -20.06 -1.61 4.09
C ASP A 21 -19.80 -3.11 4.31
N VAL A 22 -18.87 -3.71 3.56
CA VAL A 22 -18.45 -5.08 3.83
C VAL A 22 -17.86 -5.23 5.24
N LEU A 23 -17.32 -4.16 5.79
CA LEU A 23 -16.76 -4.15 7.14
C LEU A 23 -17.80 -4.44 8.22
N LYS A 24 -19.07 -4.19 7.93
CA LYS A 24 -20.15 -4.45 8.88
C LYS A 24 -20.47 -5.95 9.03
N ARG A 25 -20.14 -6.75 8.02
CA ARG A 25 -20.47 -8.18 8.00
C ARG A 25 -19.27 -9.12 8.02
N ALA A 26 -18.12 -8.67 7.58
CA ALA A 26 -16.91 -9.47 7.60
C ALA A 26 -16.30 -9.48 9.00
N PRO A 27 -16.02 -10.65 9.58
CA PRO A 27 -15.33 -10.69 10.87
C PRO A 27 -13.97 -10.00 10.80
N ARG A 28 -13.63 -9.27 11.84
CA ARG A 28 -12.40 -8.51 11.91
C ARG A 28 -11.15 -9.35 11.62
N GLU A 29 -11.11 -10.55 12.15
CA GLU A 29 -9.99 -11.48 11.97
C GLU A 29 -9.86 -11.98 10.54
N ASN A 30 -10.88 -11.79 9.71
CA ASN A 30 -10.85 -12.20 8.31
C ASN A 30 -10.37 -11.09 7.36
N LEU A 31 -10.19 -9.89 7.87
CA LEU A 31 -9.69 -8.76 7.07
C LEU A 31 -8.18 -8.92 6.86
N LEU A 32 -7.74 -8.87 5.62
CA LEU A 32 -6.33 -9.02 5.29
C LEU A 32 -5.68 -7.69 4.90
N TRP A 33 -6.29 -6.98 3.97
CA TRP A 33 -5.71 -5.77 3.41
C TRP A 33 -6.82 -4.81 2.99
N ILE A 34 -6.70 -3.57 3.42
CA ILE A 34 -7.60 -2.49 3.02
C ILE A 34 -6.75 -1.42 2.35
N ASP A 35 -6.93 -1.24 1.04
CA ASP A 35 -6.19 -0.26 0.26
C ASP A 35 -7.07 0.93 -0.05
N LEU A 36 -6.62 2.11 0.36
CA LEU A 36 -7.32 3.38 0.15
C LEU A 36 -6.53 4.20 -0.85
N ASN A 37 -7.11 4.42 -2.02
CA ASN A 37 -6.50 5.22 -3.07
C ASN A 37 -7.32 6.48 -3.31
N ASP A 38 -6.80 7.61 -2.87
CA ASP A 38 -7.42 8.93 -3.05
C ASP A 38 -8.86 8.97 -2.55
N VAL A 39 -9.11 8.42 -1.36
CA VAL A 39 -10.45 8.36 -0.80
C VAL A 39 -10.80 9.66 -0.06
N PRO A 40 -12.10 10.00 0.02
CA PRO A 40 -12.53 11.18 0.78
C PRO A 40 -12.30 11.00 2.27
N GLU A 41 -12.13 12.11 2.96
CA GLU A 41 -11.92 12.14 4.40
C GLU A 41 -13.01 11.40 5.19
N GLU A 42 -14.23 11.46 4.70
CA GLU A 42 -15.36 10.76 5.32
C GLU A 42 -15.13 9.24 5.36
N ALA A 43 -14.62 8.66 4.27
CA ALA A 43 -14.32 7.23 4.21
C ALA A 43 -13.16 6.87 5.14
N GLU A 44 -12.15 7.72 5.21
CA GLU A 44 -11.04 7.53 6.15
C GLU A 44 -11.52 7.57 7.59
N SER A 45 -12.40 8.51 7.92
CA SER A 45 -12.96 8.64 9.28
C SER A 45 -13.76 7.41 9.68
N ARG A 46 -14.55 6.87 8.77
CA ARG A 46 -15.31 5.64 9.02
C ARG A 46 -14.39 4.47 9.33
N LEU A 47 -13.31 4.35 8.57
CA LEU A 47 -12.33 3.29 8.74
C LEU A 47 -11.57 3.45 10.06
N GLU A 48 -11.19 4.67 10.40
CA GLU A 48 -10.54 4.97 11.67
C GLU A 48 -11.38 4.53 12.86
N GLN A 49 -12.68 4.84 12.82
CA GLN A 49 -13.60 4.46 13.89
C GLN A 49 -13.79 2.95 13.97
N PHE A 50 -13.92 2.32 12.82
CA PHE A 50 -14.14 0.88 12.76
C PHE A 50 -12.92 0.07 13.23
N LEU A 51 -11.74 0.42 12.75
CA LEU A 51 -10.51 -0.30 13.06
C LEU A 51 -9.78 0.23 14.29
N LYS A 52 -10.20 1.39 14.79
CA LYS A 52 -9.55 2.08 15.90
C LYS A 52 -8.09 2.35 15.59
N ILE A 53 -7.87 2.96 14.44
CA ILE A 53 -6.56 3.39 13.97
C ILE A 53 -6.59 4.89 13.71
N TYR A 54 -5.40 5.47 13.50
CA TYR A 54 -5.27 6.85 13.07
C TYR A 54 -4.64 6.89 11.69
N ILE A 55 -5.31 7.53 10.75
CA ILE A 55 -4.79 7.71 9.40
C ILE A 55 -4.17 9.10 9.34
N GLN A 56 -2.86 9.15 9.08
CA GLN A 56 -2.12 10.40 8.99
C GLN A 56 -2.58 11.23 7.78
N GLU A 57 -2.62 12.53 7.97
CA GLU A 57 -2.80 13.45 6.85
C GLU A 57 -1.49 13.54 6.07
N GLU A 58 -1.58 13.97 4.81
CA GLU A 58 -0.41 14.05 3.93
C GLU A 58 0.72 14.89 4.54
N GLU A 59 0.39 15.99 5.18
CA GLU A 59 1.34 16.87 5.85
C GLU A 59 2.09 16.16 6.98
N GLU A 60 1.38 15.33 7.75
CA GLU A 60 1.97 14.57 8.83
C GLU A 60 2.92 13.49 8.31
N MET A 61 2.58 12.87 7.18
CA MET A 61 3.44 11.87 6.55
C MET A 61 4.78 12.49 6.13
N GLU A 62 4.76 13.71 5.63
CA GLU A 62 5.97 14.42 5.23
C GLU A 62 6.85 14.79 6.42
N GLU A 63 6.25 15.14 7.53
CA GLU A 63 6.99 15.48 8.76
C GLU A 63 7.72 14.29 9.36
N ILE A 64 7.19 13.09 9.20
CA ILE A 64 7.81 11.86 9.72
C ILE A 64 8.70 11.23 8.66
N GLU A 65 9.29 12.04 7.84
CA GLU A 65 9.98 11.52 6.69
C GLU A 65 11.37 10.99 6.96
N ILE A 66 11.90 11.02 8.04
CA ILE A 66 13.30 10.74 8.22
C ILE A 66 13.59 9.27 8.44
N SER A 67 14.65 8.94 8.98
CA SER A 67 15.16 7.61 9.13
C SER A 67 14.21 6.65 9.85
N SER A 68 13.29 7.17 10.60
CA SER A 68 12.38 6.36 11.39
C SER A 68 10.94 6.62 10.93
N ARG A 69 10.57 6.04 9.84
CA ARG A 69 9.23 6.18 9.28
C ARG A 69 8.21 5.27 9.92
N TYR A 70 8.41 5.03 11.18
CA TYR A 70 7.73 3.97 11.86
C TYR A 70 7.36 4.44 13.28
N MET A 71 6.10 4.25 13.64
CA MET A 71 5.60 4.50 14.99
C MET A 71 4.77 3.31 15.43
N GLU A 72 4.93 2.92 16.68
CA GLU A 72 4.16 1.84 17.27
C GLU A 72 3.27 2.43 18.35
N THR A 73 1.94 2.32 18.18
CA THR A 73 0.97 2.80 19.16
C THR A 73 -0.12 1.77 19.35
N GLU A 74 -0.49 1.47 20.59
CA GLU A 74 -1.64 0.63 20.95
C GLU A 74 -1.91 -0.58 20.02
N ASN A 75 -0.93 -1.45 19.86
CA ASN A 75 -1.02 -2.64 19.01
C ASN A 75 -1.11 -2.36 17.51
N SER A 76 -0.76 -1.17 17.10
CA SER A 76 -0.65 -0.85 15.67
C SER A 76 0.76 -0.41 15.31
N LEU A 77 1.16 -0.74 14.09
CA LEU A 77 2.41 -0.33 13.50
C LEU A 77 2.11 0.64 12.38
N VAL A 78 2.75 1.81 12.37
CA VAL A 78 2.60 2.79 11.29
C VAL A 78 3.95 3.00 10.62
N ALA A 79 4.00 2.86 9.32
CA ALA A 79 5.21 3.08 8.55
C ALA A 79 4.88 3.88 7.30
N ASN A 80 5.67 4.89 7.00
CA ASN A 80 5.53 5.67 5.77
C ASN A 80 6.67 5.32 4.84
N SER A 81 6.38 5.16 3.57
CA SER A 81 7.37 4.78 2.58
C SER A 81 7.16 5.57 1.29
N ARG A 82 8.25 5.92 0.62
CA ARG A 82 8.20 6.63 -0.64
C ARG A 82 8.26 5.62 -1.79
N PHE A 83 7.33 5.80 -2.73
CA PHE A 83 7.27 4.98 -3.94
C PHE A 83 7.60 5.87 -5.13
N LEU A 84 8.47 5.37 -5.99
CA LEU A 84 8.91 6.09 -7.17
C LEU A 84 7.88 5.93 -8.29
N LEU A 85 7.45 7.05 -8.87
CA LEU A 85 6.56 7.07 -10.02
C LEU A 85 7.37 7.00 -11.32
N SER A 86 6.70 6.69 -12.43
CA SER A 86 7.36 6.56 -13.73
C SER A 86 8.03 7.86 -14.21
N ASN A 87 7.59 9.01 -13.71
CA ASN A 87 8.18 10.31 -14.01
C ASN A 87 9.28 10.71 -13.01
N PHE A 88 9.70 9.79 -12.16
CA PHE A 88 10.69 10.00 -11.09
C PHE A 88 10.22 10.91 -9.94
N GLU A 89 8.96 11.27 -9.92
CA GLU A 89 8.37 11.87 -8.72
C GLU A 89 8.11 10.79 -7.68
N GLU A 90 7.97 11.20 -6.43
CA GLU A 90 7.74 10.27 -5.33
C GLU A 90 6.34 10.42 -4.76
N GLU A 91 5.74 9.29 -4.42
CA GLU A 91 4.47 9.20 -3.70
C GLU A 91 4.74 8.67 -2.30
N ILE A 92 4.22 9.33 -1.28
CA ILE A 92 4.32 8.83 0.10
C ILE A 92 3.09 7.96 0.35
N VAL A 93 3.34 6.73 0.75
CA VAL A 93 2.29 5.79 1.12
C VAL A 93 2.38 5.53 2.61
N SER A 94 1.26 5.62 3.30
CA SER A 94 1.17 5.26 4.71
C SER A 94 0.66 3.84 4.85
N PHE A 95 1.36 3.05 5.65
CA PHE A 95 0.98 1.69 5.98
C PHE A 95 0.69 1.57 7.46
N ILE A 96 -0.47 1.00 7.78
CA ILE A 96 -0.86 0.75 9.16
C ILE A 96 -1.17 -0.73 9.27
N VAL A 97 -0.52 -1.42 10.21
CA VAL A 97 -0.85 -2.82 10.49
C VAL A 97 -1.40 -2.90 11.89
N LYS A 98 -2.59 -3.45 12.01
CA LYS A 98 -3.25 -3.70 13.29
C LYS A 98 -3.98 -5.02 13.25
N ASP A 99 -3.77 -5.85 14.26
CA ASP A 99 -4.42 -7.15 14.38
C ASP A 99 -4.31 -8.00 13.09
N ASN A 100 -3.12 -8.00 12.50
CA ASN A 100 -2.81 -8.73 11.27
C ASN A 100 -3.49 -8.20 10.00
N THR A 101 -4.11 -7.04 10.07
CA THR A 101 -4.70 -6.38 8.90
C THR A 101 -3.81 -5.22 8.47
N LEU A 102 -3.52 -5.15 7.17
CA LEU A 102 -2.81 -4.02 6.59
C LEU A 102 -3.81 -3.00 6.07
N VAL A 103 -3.59 -1.74 6.41
CA VAL A 103 -4.27 -0.60 5.77
C VAL A 103 -3.20 0.19 5.04
N SER A 104 -3.39 0.42 3.75
CA SER A 104 -2.50 1.24 2.94
C SER A 104 -3.23 2.48 2.45
N VAL A 105 -2.60 3.64 2.56
CA VAL A 105 -3.20 4.92 2.19
C VAL A 105 -2.30 5.59 1.16
N ARG A 106 -2.85 5.84 -0.02
CA ARG A 106 -2.12 6.45 -1.14
C ARG A 106 -3.05 7.32 -1.96
N SER A 107 -2.50 8.06 -2.91
CA SER A 107 -3.30 8.93 -3.80
C SER A 107 -2.99 8.74 -5.28
N GLN A 108 -2.08 7.83 -5.63
CA GLN A 108 -1.66 7.58 -7.01
C GLN A 108 -1.73 6.10 -7.34
N GLU A 109 -1.88 5.80 -8.61
CA GLU A 109 -1.73 4.44 -9.11
C GLU A 109 -0.26 4.02 -9.02
N LEU A 110 -0.03 2.87 -8.41
CA LEU A 110 1.32 2.34 -8.22
C LEU A 110 1.40 0.92 -8.78
N PRO A 111 2.28 0.67 -9.76
CA PRO A 111 2.41 -0.67 -10.35
C PRO A 111 2.70 -1.77 -9.34
N SER A 112 3.47 -1.47 -8.29
CA SER A 112 3.77 -2.45 -7.25
C SER A 112 2.51 -2.93 -6.52
N PHE A 113 1.50 -2.07 -6.37
CA PHE A 113 0.24 -2.45 -5.75
C PHE A 113 -0.55 -3.39 -6.65
N ASN A 114 -0.65 -3.07 -7.94
CA ASN A 114 -1.36 -3.92 -8.90
C ASN A 114 -0.70 -5.30 -8.99
N ASP A 115 0.62 -5.33 -9.00
CA ASP A 115 1.38 -6.57 -9.05
C ASP A 115 1.19 -7.40 -7.79
N THR A 116 1.20 -6.77 -6.63
CA THR A 116 0.96 -7.44 -5.36
C THR A 116 -0.45 -8.03 -5.30
N MET A 117 -1.45 -7.31 -5.82
CA MET A 117 -2.81 -7.81 -5.87
C MET A 117 -2.91 -9.07 -6.73
N ARG A 118 -2.22 -9.11 -7.88
CA ARG A 118 -2.16 -10.32 -8.72
C ARG A 118 -1.51 -11.48 -7.99
N LYS A 119 -0.40 -11.23 -7.31
CA LYS A 119 0.30 -12.27 -6.53
C LYS A 119 -0.58 -12.82 -5.41
N LEU A 120 -1.31 -11.93 -4.75
CA LEU A 120 -2.20 -12.30 -3.66
C LEU A 120 -3.29 -13.27 -4.13
N PHE A 121 -3.95 -12.98 -5.24
CA PHE A 121 -4.97 -13.87 -5.79
C PHE A 121 -4.38 -15.14 -6.41
N ALA A 122 -3.16 -15.08 -6.92
CA ALA A 122 -2.49 -16.26 -7.47
C ALA A 122 -2.10 -17.27 -6.38
N SER A 123 -1.77 -16.78 -5.19
CA SER A 123 -1.31 -17.64 -4.10
C SER A 123 -1.80 -17.12 -2.73
N PRO A 124 -3.11 -17.18 -2.47
CA PRO A 124 -3.67 -16.57 -1.25
C PRO A 124 -3.10 -17.13 0.05
N ARG A 125 -2.68 -18.40 0.05
CA ARG A 125 -2.13 -19.05 1.24
C ARG A 125 -0.76 -18.53 1.63
N SER A 126 -0.06 -17.87 0.71
CA SER A 126 1.25 -17.27 0.98
C SER A 126 1.13 -15.96 1.77
N TYR A 127 -0.08 -15.47 1.96
CA TYR A 127 -0.32 -14.18 2.62
C TYR A 127 -1.28 -14.34 3.80
N PRO A 128 -0.84 -15.02 4.87
CA PRO A 128 -1.73 -15.26 6.02
C PRO A 128 -2.05 -13.99 6.81
N THR A 129 -1.21 -12.96 6.75
CA THR A 129 -1.43 -11.72 7.49
C THR A 129 -1.10 -10.51 6.63
N GLY A 130 -1.52 -9.32 7.08
CA GLY A 130 -1.18 -8.05 6.44
C GLY A 130 0.31 -7.77 6.39
N TYR A 131 1.09 -8.32 7.32
CA TYR A 131 2.56 -8.20 7.27
C TYR A 131 3.15 -8.84 6.03
N HIS A 132 2.59 -9.97 5.60
CA HIS A 132 3.03 -10.65 4.39
C HIS A 132 2.72 -9.82 3.14
N VAL A 133 1.56 -9.17 3.13
CA VAL A 133 1.19 -8.26 2.05
C VAL A 133 2.14 -7.07 2.01
N LEU A 134 2.41 -6.46 3.16
CA LEU A 134 3.33 -5.32 3.25
C LEU A 134 4.72 -5.68 2.74
N THR A 135 5.24 -6.83 3.15
CA THR A 135 6.55 -7.31 2.70
C THR A 135 6.61 -7.40 1.18
N THR A 136 5.58 -7.98 0.56
CA THR A 136 5.53 -8.10 -0.90
C THR A 136 5.43 -6.74 -1.58
N LEU A 137 4.65 -5.81 -1.03
CA LEU A 137 4.58 -4.44 -1.57
C LEU A 137 5.95 -3.77 -1.59
N LEU A 138 6.70 -3.91 -0.51
CA LEU A 138 8.03 -3.30 -0.41
C LEU A 138 9.05 -3.99 -1.32
N GLU A 139 8.96 -5.30 -1.48
CA GLU A 139 9.82 -6.06 -2.41
C GLU A 139 9.54 -5.67 -3.85
N THR A 140 8.26 -5.61 -4.25
CA THR A 140 7.89 -5.20 -5.60
C THR A 140 8.26 -3.75 -5.88
N ARG A 141 8.19 -2.89 -4.87
CA ARG A 141 8.66 -1.51 -5.02
C ARG A 141 10.14 -1.47 -5.42
N VAL A 142 10.98 -2.23 -4.74
CA VAL A 142 12.42 -2.29 -5.04
C VAL A 142 12.64 -2.73 -6.48
N ASP A 143 11.92 -3.72 -6.94
CA ASP A 143 12.03 -4.23 -8.31
C ASP A 143 11.66 -3.17 -9.35
N TYR A 144 10.56 -2.46 -9.14
CA TYR A 144 10.14 -1.38 -10.05
C TYR A 144 11.11 -0.22 -10.05
N ASP A 145 11.63 0.17 -8.88
CA ASP A 145 12.61 1.25 -8.78
C ASP A 145 13.89 0.89 -9.54
N ALA A 146 14.34 -0.35 -9.41
CA ALA A 146 15.52 -0.85 -10.11
C ALA A 146 15.32 -0.82 -11.62
N ASP A 147 14.16 -1.24 -12.11
CA ASP A 147 13.83 -1.22 -13.54
C ASP A 147 13.82 0.20 -14.10
N LEU A 148 13.26 1.16 -13.37
CA LEU A 148 13.27 2.56 -13.79
C LEU A 148 14.68 3.12 -13.90
N ILE A 149 15.51 2.80 -12.92
CA ILE A 149 16.92 3.25 -12.91
C ILE A 149 17.68 2.62 -14.09
N GLU A 150 17.43 1.35 -14.37
CA GLU A 150 18.05 0.65 -15.48
C GLU A 150 17.67 1.27 -16.81
N ASP A 151 16.38 1.59 -17.01
CA ASP A 151 15.89 2.24 -18.21
C ASP A 151 16.52 3.62 -18.40
N LEU A 152 16.61 4.41 -17.33
CA LEU A 152 17.25 5.72 -17.37
C LEU A 152 18.73 5.61 -17.73
N THR A 153 19.43 4.65 -17.15
CA THR A 153 20.85 4.40 -17.45
C THR A 153 21.04 4.07 -18.92
N ARG A 154 20.15 3.26 -19.49
CA ARG A 154 20.19 2.92 -20.90
C ARG A 154 20.00 4.14 -21.79
N GLU A 155 19.03 5.00 -21.46
CA GLU A 155 18.79 6.24 -22.20
C GLU A 155 20.00 7.18 -22.16
N ILE A 156 20.61 7.33 -21.01
CA ILE A 156 21.82 8.15 -20.84
C ILE A 156 22.96 7.61 -21.70
N THR A 157 23.14 6.29 -21.72
CA THR A 157 24.17 5.64 -22.51
C THR A 157 23.96 5.89 -24.01
N GLU A 158 22.72 5.78 -24.49
CA GLU A 158 22.39 6.05 -25.89
C GLU A 158 22.67 7.51 -26.27
N LEU A 159 22.26 8.45 -25.44
CA LEU A 159 22.53 9.87 -25.66
C LEU A 159 24.03 10.15 -25.71
N SER A 160 24.80 9.57 -24.81
CA SER A 160 26.26 9.74 -24.81
C SER A 160 26.92 9.21 -26.10
N SER A 161 26.41 8.10 -26.63
CA SER A 161 26.97 7.57 -27.89
C SER A 161 26.64 8.44 -29.09
N HIS A 162 25.51 9.15 -29.09
CA HIS A 162 25.15 10.07 -30.15
C HIS A 162 25.95 11.40 -30.14
N LEU A 163 26.49 11.74 -28.98
CA LEU A 163 27.26 12.97 -28.82
C LEU A 163 28.73 12.86 -29.24
N ARG A 164 29.16 11.70 -29.62
CA ARG A 164 30.53 11.45 -30.06
C ARG A 164 30.66 11.60 -31.58
#